data_e1a59e850a0b865f1db750d7e5770b19
#
_entry.id   e1a59e850a0b865f1db750d7e5770b19
#
_cell.length_a   1.000
_cell.length_b   1.000
_cell.length_c   1.000
_cell.angle_alpha   90.00
_cell.angle_beta   90.00
_cell.angle_gamma   90.00
#
_symmetry.space_group_name_H-M   'P 1'
#
loop_
_entity.id
_entity.type
_entity.pdbx_description
1 polymer ?
#
loop_
_entity_poly.entity_id
_entity_poly.type
_entity_poly.pdbx_seq_one_letter_code
_entity_poly.pdbx_strand_id
1 'polypeptide(L)'
;MRAANLFCIGCPKSATTTLFKILCQHSQIHTPKFKEPFFFNNSNYQNGLDWYANTYYDDVKNEKWVLDFTPSYLYSDDALFRINEYSKGKDLKFIVMLRNPVERAYSHYLHTLRDGLEDLNFNDAIKAESERLLNYKNNLLSQLKYSYMYQSLYHKHLSKYFEFFGRNNFFVINYDSQLLDKSEFKLMIHDLQNFLEIKIESLNIEIEENFASVSRFKILQTLVNSNGLHKRLAKLLFKSKLNRQILINKLRKLNEKKMVKKDIDAEFKKNLYDKYFHADVLKLESLLEKKLHWND
;
A
#
# COMPACT_ATOMS: atom_id res chain seq x y z
N MET A 1 -0.33 1.81 26.70
CA MET A 1 -1.40 1.73 25.66
C MET A 1 -1.05 0.67 24.64
N ARG A 2 -2.05 0.02 24.05
CA ARG A 2 -1.83 -0.94 22.95
C ARG A 2 -1.67 -0.16 21.64
N ALA A 3 -0.69 -0.56 20.83
CA ALA A 3 -0.48 -0.05 19.48
C ALA A 3 -0.34 -1.25 18.51
N ALA A 4 -0.10 -1.01 17.24
CA ALA A 4 -0.13 -2.04 16.21
C ALA A 4 0.77 -3.25 16.53
N ASN A 5 0.23 -4.45 16.34
CA ASN A 5 0.94 -5.71 16.37
C ASN A 5 0.68 -6.57 15.12
N LEU A 6 -0.18 -6.09 14.21
CA LEU A 6 -0.41 -6.63 12.88
C LEU A 6 -0.11 -5.54 11.85
N PHE A 7 0.74 -5.82 10.87
CA PHE A 7 1.17 -4.85 9.87
C PHE A 7 0.85 -5.32 8.46
N CYS A 8 0.10 -4.55 7.67
CA CYS A 8 0.06 -4.74 6.23
C CYS A 8 1.07 -3.78 5.58
N ILE A 9 2.24 -4.30 5.22
CA ILE A 9 3.39 -3.51 4.81
C ILE A 9 3.51 -3.28 3.30
N GLY A 10 2.76 -4.01 2.47
CA GLY A 10 2.88 -3.92 0.99
C GLY A 10 1.83 -4.76 0.28
N CYS A 11 1.70 -4.60 -1.04
CA CYS A 11 2.22 -3.52 -1.87
C CYS A 11 1.09 -2.58 -2.28
N PRO A 12 1.33 -1.28 -2.46
CA PRO A 12 0.33 -0.42 -3.09
C PRO A 12 -0.03 -0.93 -4.48
N LYS A 13 -1.27 -0.75 -4.87
CA LYS A 13 -1.84 -1.17 -6.17
C LYS A 13 -2.07 -2.69 -6.32
N SER A 14 -2.10 -3.42 -5.19
CA SER A 14 -2.43 -4.85 -5.09
C SER A 14 -3.72 -5.08 -4.29
N ALA A 15 -4.77 -4.28 -4.50
CA ALA A 15 -6.07 -4.34 -3.81
C ALA A 15 -6.03 -4.16 -2.28
N THR A 16 -5.02 -3.50 -1.75
CA THR A 16 -4.85 -3.27 -0.31
C THR A 16 -6.03 -2.55 0.35
N THR A 17 -6.77 -1.71 -0.39
CA THR A 17 -7.97 -1.05 0.15
C THR A 17 -9.13 -2.02 0.36
N THR A 18 -9.27 -2.99 -0.53
CA THR A 18 -10.29 -4.06 -0.43
C THR A 18 -10.01 -4.94 0.79
N LEU A 19 -8.77 -5.41 0.95
CA LEU A 19 -8.39 -6.21 2.12
C LEU A 19 -8.59 -5.43 3.43
N PHE A 20 -8.21 -4.14 3.46
CA PHE A 20 -8.46 -3.30 4.64
C PHE A 20 -9.94 -3.26 5.02
N LYS A 21 -10.85 -3.01 4.05
CA LYS A 21 -12.30 -2.99 4.29
C LYS A 21 -12.84 -4.32 4.80
N ILE A 22 -12.26 -5.43 4.36
CA ILE A 22 -12.64 -6.77 4.81
C ILE A 22 -12.19 -6.98 6.25
N LEU A 23 -10.92 -6.68 6.56
CA LEU A 23 -10.39 -6.85 7.91
C LEU A 23 -11.07 -5.95 8.95
N CYS A 24 -11.58 -4.77 8.54
CA CYS A 24 -12.38 -3.90 9.42
C CYS A 24 -13.68 -4.54 9.91
N GLN A 25 -14.16 -5.63 9.29
CA GLN A 25 -15.39 -6.31 9.68
C GLN A 25 -15.17 -7.34 10.80
N HIS A 26 -13.90 -7.75 11.03
CA HIS A 26 -13.58 -8.84 11.94
C HIS A 26 -13.56 -8.39 13.40
N SER A 27 -14.29 -9.11 14.28
CA SER A 27 -14.46 -8.72 15.68
C SER A 27 -13.17 -8.71 16.52
N GLN A 28 -12.15 -9.49 16.11
CA GLN A 28 -10.88 -9.60 16.82
C GLN A 28 -9.74 -8.76 16.19
N ILE A 29 -10.05 -7.89 15.21
CA ILE A 29 -9.11 -7.00 14.56
C ILE A 29 -9.51 -5.54 14.76
N HIS A 30 -8.70 -4.79 15.49
CA HIS A 30 -8.85 -3.34 15.57
C HIS A 30 -8.13 -2.68 14.40
N THR A 31 -8.78 -1.71 13.77
CA THR A 31 -8.21 -0.95 12.64
C THR A 31 -7.98 0.51 13.01
N PRO A 32 -6.97 1.17 12.45
CA PRO A 32 -6.69 2.56 12.78
C PRO A 32 -7.83 3.48 12.33
N LYS A 33 -8.04 4.57 13.04
CA LYS A 33 -9.00 5.64 12.68
C LYS A 33 -8.81 6.17 11.26
N PHE A 34 -7.59 6.13 10.77
CA PHE A 34 -7.22 6.50 9.42
C PHE A 34 -6.37 5.39 8.80
N LYS A 35 -6.79 4.89 7.65
CA LYS A 35 -5.95 4.00 6.85
C LYS A 35 -4.64 4.70 6.53
N GLU A 36 -3.55 3.94 6.58
CA GLU A 36 -2.19 4.40 6.29
C GLU A 36 -1.69 5.48 7.28
N PRO A 37 -1.39 5.10 8.54
CA PRO A 37 -0.78 5.99 9.51
C PRO A 37 0.53 6.63 9.06
N PHE A 38 1.32 5.96 8.22
CA PHE A 38 2.67 6.41 7.79
C PHE A 38 3.59 6.76 8.96
N PHE A 39 3.40 6.15 10.12
CA PHE A 39 4.15 6.52 11.31
C PHE A 39 5.62 6.12 11.21
N PHE A 40 5.90 4.86 10.85
CA PHE A 40 7.26 4.32 10.84
C PHE A 40 8.12 4.82 9.68
N ASN A 41 7.57 5.32 8.59
CA ASN A 41 8.31 5.84 7.44
C ASN A 41 8.24 7.37 7.28
N ASN A 42 7.80 8.09 8.30
CA ASN A 42 7.56 9.53 8.24
C ASN A 42 8.21 10.24 9.44
N SER A 43 8.30 11.57 9.39
CA SER A 43 8.72 12.44 10.49
C SER A 43 7.81 12.35 11.71
N ASN A 44 6.57 11.89 11.58
CA ASN A 44 5.67 11.63 12.71
C ASN A 44 6.25 10.65 13.74
N TYR A 45 7.22 9.81 13.36
CA TYR A 45 7.93 8.92 14.27
C TYR A 45 8.59 9.67 15.44
N GLN A 46 9.03 10.90 15.21
CA GLN A 46 9.63 11.77 16.23
C GLN A 46 8.66 12.14 17.36
N ASN A 47 7.33 12.01 17.15
CA ASN A 47 6.34 12.27 18.19
C ASN A 47 6.28 11.14 19.24
N GLY A 48 6.93 10.00 19.00
CA GLY A 48 7.00 8.87 19.90
C GLY A 48 5.81 7.91 19.81
N LEU A 49 5.97 6.74 20.45
CA LEU A 49 5.01 5.64 20.41
C LEU A 49 3.71 5.95 21.14
N ASP A 50 3.73 6.73 22.19
CA ASP A 50 2.52 7.15 22.91
C ASP A 50 1.65 8.04 22.04
N TRP A 51 2.27 8.95 21.28
CA TRP A 51 1.53 9.74 20.29
C TRP A 51 0.91 8.88 19.21
N TYR A 52 1.62 7.86 18.71
CA TYR A 52 1.12 6.92 17.73
C TYR A 52 -0.08 6.14 18.26
N ALA A 53 0.03 5.57 19.46
CA ALA A 53 -1.04 4.84 20.11
C ALA A 53 -2.28 5.72 20.33
N ASN A 54 -2.10 6.91 20.90
CA ASN A 54 -3.18 7.86 21.18
C ASN A 54 -3.85 8.41 19.92
N THR A 55 -3.08 8.59 18.83
CA THR A 55 -3.61 9.21 17.60
C THR A 55 -4.44 8.22 16.78
N TYR A 56 -4.03 6.95 16.76
CA TYR A 56 -4.61 5.97 15.83
C TYR A 56 -5.39 4.85 16.51
N TYR A 57 -5.15 4.59 17.81
CA TYR A 57 -5.60 3.40 18.52
C TYR A 57 -6.11 3.66 19.95
N ASP A 58 -6.57 4.88 20.27
CA ASP A 58 -7.06 5.26 21.60
C ASP A 58 -8.34 4.52 22.03
N ASP A 59 -9.04 3.88 21.09
CA ASP A 59 -10.28 3.14 21.29
C ASP A 59 -10.10 1.60 21.20
N VAL A 60 -8.85 1.10 21.17
CA VAL A 60 -8.56 -0.35 21.25
C VAL A 60 -9.09 -0.93 22.55
N LYS A 61 -9.83 -2.04 22.45
CA LYS A 61 -10.43 -2.76 23.61
C LYS A 61 -9.73 -4.12 23.80
N ASN A 62 -10.40 -5.19 23.39
CA ASN A 62 -9.98 -6.57 23.61
C ASN A 62 -9.63 -7.31 22.31
N GLU A 63 -9.51 -6.60 21.19
CA GLU A 63 -9.16 -7.21 19.93
C GLU A 63 -7.76 -7.88 20.03
N LYS A 64 -7.61 -9.07 19.46
CA LYS A 64 -6.31 -9.78 19.48
C LYS A 64 -5.27 -9.00 18.70
N TRP A 65 -5.64 -8.50 17.52
CA TRP A 65 -4.76 -7.78 16.61
C TRP A 65 -5.15 -6.31 16.48
N VAL A 66 -4.14 -5.46 16.49
CA VAL A 66 -4.24 -4.03 16.21
C VAL A 66 -3.48 -3.75 14.92
N LEU A 67 -4.20 -3.39 13.88
CA LEU A 67 -3.69 -3.33 12.51
C LEU A 67 -3.11 -1.96 12.17
N ASP A 68 -1.85 -1.91 11.72
CA ASP A 68 -1.32 -0.80 10.91
C ASP A 68 -1.33 -1.21 9.43
N PHE A 69 -2.06 -0.47 8.62
CA PHE A 69 -2.23 -0.78 7.21
C PHE A 69 -1.54 0.29 6.35
N THR A 70 -0.21 0.21 6.25
CA THR A 70 0.61 1.18 5.50
C THR A 70 1.47 0.47 4.44
N PRO A 71 0.95 0.25 3.23
CA PRO A 71 1.61 -0.54 2.20
C PRO A 71 2.98 -0.02 1.72
N SER A 72 3.33 1.20 2.05
CA SER A 72 4.62 1.80 1.71
C SER A 72 5.75 1.42 2.67
N TYR A 73 5.47 0.71 3.75
CA TYR A 73 6.53 0.27 4.66
C TYR A 73 7.49 -0.72 4.01
N LEU A 74 7.00 -1.56 3.10
CA LEU A 74 7.80 -2.60 2.45
C LEU A 74 9.10 -2.07 1.80
N TYR A 75 9.07 -0.87 1.24
CA TYR A 75 10.24 -0.27 0.57
C TYR A 75 10.86 0.92 1.31
N SER A 76 10.62 0.99 2.60
CA SER A 76 11.21 1.99 3.48
C SER A 76 12.16 1.33 4.46
N ASP A 77 13.46 1.51 4.28
CA ASP A 77 14.45 1.02 5.23
C ASP A 77 14.24 1.67 6.62
N ASP A 78 13.83 2.94 6.68
CA ASP A 78 13.42 3.60 7.92
C ASP A 78 12.29 2.84 8.63
N ALA A 79 11.24 2.44 7.89
CA ALA A 79 10.15 1.68 8.47
C ALA A 79 10.61 0.33 8.99
N LEU A 80 11.43 -0.40 8.21
CA LEU A 80 11.99 -1.68 8.61
C LEU A 80 12.72 -1.58 9.95
N PHE A 81 13.69 -0.66 10.06
CA PHE A 81 14.48 -0.51 11.27
C PHE A 81 13.66 -0.05 12.48
N ARG A 82 12.74 0.91 12.29
CA ARG A 82 11.87 1.42 13.37
C ARG A 82 10.85 0.38 13.83
N ILE A 83 10.30 -0.44 12.93
CA ILE A 83 9.43 -1.56 13.30
C ILE A 83 10.23 -2.64 14.03
N ASN A 84 11.48 -2.90 13.62
CA ASN A 84 12.35 -3.84 14.33
C ASN A 84 12.64 -3.36 15.76
N GLU A 85 12.98 -2.09 15.96
CA GLU A 85 13.15 -1.53 17.30
C GLU A 85 11.84 -1.61 18.13
N TYR A 86 10.71 -1.32 17.48
CA TYR A 86 9.38 -1.42 18.08
C TYR A 86 8.99 -2.85 18.46
N SER A 87 9.48 -3.86 17.72
CA SER A 87 9.12 -5.28 17.88
C SER A 87 9.67 -5.92 19.15
N LYS A 88 10.65 -5.32 19.81
CA LYS A 88 11.30 -5.88 20.98
C LYS A 88 10.28 -6.25 22.07
N GLY A 89 10.20 -7.56 22.39
CA GLY A 89 9.24 -8.08 23.37
C GLY A 89 7.77 -8.13 22.89
N LYS A 90 7.51 -8.05 21.59
CA LYS A 90 6.16 -8.14 21.00
C LYS A 90 6.10 -9.26 19.97
N ASP A 91 4.95 -9.94 19.93
CA ASP A 91 4.60 -10.81 18.83
C ASP A 91 3.98 -9.97 17.71
N LEU A 92 4.68 -9.90 16.57
CA LEU A 92 4.22 -9.16 15.40
C LEU A 92 3.91 -10.12 14.24
N LYS A 93 2.80 -9.85 13.55
CA LYS A 93 2.45 -10.53 12.30
C LYS A 93 2.38 -9.52 11.16
N PHE A 94 2.72 -10.00 9.96
CA PHE A 94 2.79 -9.17 8.76
C PHE A 94 1.92 -9.74 7.64
N ILE A 95 1.26 -8.86 6.89
CA ILE A 95 0.54 -9.19 5.66
C ILE A 95 1.24 -8.48 4.52
N VAL A 96 1.48 -9.20 3.43
CA VAL A 96 2.07 -8.66 2.20
C VAL A 96 1.22 -9.11 1.02
N MET A 97 0.75 -8.17 0.22
CA MET A 97 -0.02 -8.43 -1.00
C MET A 97 0.88 -8.15 -2.20
N LEU A 98 1.14 -9.16 -3.00
CA LEU A 98 1.93 -9.07 -4.22
C LEU A 98 1.03 -9.14 -5.45
N ARG A 99 1.46 -8.57 -6.55
CA ARG A 99 0.79 -8.57 -7.84
C ARG A 99 1.82 -8.70 -8.95
N ASN A 100 1.43 -9.14 -10.15
CA ASN A 100 2.31 -9.07 -11.30
C ASN A 100 3.06 -7.72 -11.32
N PRO A 101 4.40 -7.71 -11.30
CA PRO A 101 5.18 -6.49 -11.04
C PRO A 101 5.00 -5.42 -12.11
N VAL A 102 4.79 -5.82 -13.38
CA VAL A 102 4.52 -4.87 -14.48
C VAL A 102 3.14 -4.25 -14.32
N GLU A 103 2.12 -5.06 -14.01
CA GLU A 103 0.75 -4.61 -13.77
C GLU A 103 0.67 -3.66 -12.56
N ARG A 104 1.42 -3.97 -11.50
CA ARG A 104 1.52 -3.09 -10.34
C ARG A 104 2.17 -1.74 -10.70
N ALA A 105 3.30 -1.77 -11.42
CA ALA A 105 4.02 -0.56 -11.84
C ALA A 105 3.15 0.33 -12.73
N TYR A 106 2.46 -0.28 -13.69
CA TYR A 106 1.54 0.45 -14.57
C TYR A 106 0.33 1.02 -13.82
N SER A 107 -0.27 0.24 -12.92
CA SER A 107 -1.35 0.74 -12.05
C SER A 107 -0.89 1.91 -11.17
N HIS A 108 0.37 1.92 -10.75
CA HIS A 108 0.97 3.00 -9.98
C HIS A 108 1.16 4.26 -10.86
N TYR A 109 1.71 4.09 -12.06
CA TYR A 109 1.84 5.17 -13.03
C TYR A 109 0.48 5.82 -13.34
N LEU A 110 -0.56 5.03 -13.64
CA LEU A 110 -1.90 5.55 -13.88
C LEU A 110 -2.47 6.32 -12.68
N HIS A 111 -2.14 5.88 -11.47
CA HIS A 111 -2.54 6.59 -10.25
C HIS A 111 -1.83 7.94 -10.12
N THR A 112 -0.52 8.01 -10.43
CA THR A 112 0.24 9.26 -10.38
C THR A 112 -0.19 10.23 -11.48
N LEU A 113 -0.49 9.69 -12.68
CA LEU A 113 -1.08 10.44 -13.80
C LEU A 113 -2.46 11.03 -13.43
N ARG A 114 -3.33 10.21 -12.80
CA ARG A 114 -4.63 10.65 -12.29
C ARG A 114 -4.49 11.78 -11.28
N ASP A 115 -3.51 11.69 -10.41
CA ASP A 115 -3.25 12.71 -9.40
C ASP A 115 -2.67 14.01 -10.01
N GLY A 116 -2.41 14.06 -11.33
CA GLY A 116 -1.85 15.21 -12.03
C GLY A 116 -0.39 15.49 -11.67
N LEU A 117 0.33 14.47 -11.23
CA LEU A 117 1.73 14.55 -10.81
C LEU A 117 2.69 13.95 -11.86
N GLU A 118 2.16 13.27 -12.87
CA GLU A 118 2.92 12.70 -13.98
C GLU A 118 2.46 13.30 -15.30
N ASP A 119 3.42 13.72 -16.13
CA ASP A 119 3.19 14.29 -17.44
C ASP A 119 3.86 13.47 -18.58
N LEU A 120 4.75 12.54 -18.21
CA LEU A 120 5.41 11.65 -19.16
C LEU A 120 4.52 10.45 -19.50
N ASN A 121 4.70 9.86 -20.68
CA ASN A 121 4.14 8.54 -20.96
C ASN A 121 4.86 7.47 -20.12
N PHE A 122 4.29 6.26 -20.03
CA PHE A 122 4.78 5.22 -19.12
C PHE A 122 6.24 4.82 -19.39
N ASN A 123 6.63 4.67 -20.66
CA ASN A 123 8.00 4.30 -21.02
C ASN A 123 9.02 5.37 -20.59
N ASP A 124 8.72 6.64 -20.82
CA ASP A 124 9.61 7.73 -20.45
C ASP A 124 9.60 7.97 -18.93
N ALA A 125 8.47 7.76 -18.26
CA ALA A 125 8.38 7.79 -16.80
C ALA A 125 9.27 6.73 -16.14
N ILE A 126 9.33 5.50 -16.70
CA ILE A 126 10.24 4.44 -16.25
C ILE A 126 11.71 4.85 -16.45
N LYS A 127 12.07 5.42 -17.58
CA LYS A 127 13.44 5.87 -17.85
C LYS A 127 13.88 6.97 -16.89
N ALA A 128 12.97 7.88 -16.55
CA ALA A 128 13.23 8.99 -15.63
C ALA A 128 13.27 8.58 -14.14
N GLU A 129 12.82 7.37 -13.81
CA GLU A 129 12.64 6.93 -12.40
C GLU A 129 13.93 7.03 -11.59
N SER A 130 15.05 6.51 -12.11
CA SER A 130 16.34 6.48 -11.39
C SER A 130 16.82 7.88 -11.04
N GLU A 131 16.76 8.81 -11.99
CA GLU A 131 17.13 10.22 -11.77
C GLU A 131 16.20 10.89 -10.77
N ARG A 132 14.89 10.67 -10.90
CA ARG A 132 13.88 11.20 -9.98
C ARG A 132 14.09 10.71 -8.54
N LEU A 133 14.40 9.43 -8.35
CA LEU A 133 14.65 8.87 -7.02
C LEU A 133 15.91 9.48 -6.37
N LEU A 134 16.95 9.77 -7.14
CA LEU A 134 18.13 10.49 -6.65
C LEU A 134 17.80 11.94 -6.27
N ASN A 135 17.10 12.66 -7.13
CA ASN A 135 16.72 14.06 -6.92
C ASN A 135 15.74 14.24 -5.74
N TYR A 136 14.90 13.24 -5.47
CA TYR A 136 13.90 13.27 -4.40
C TYR A 136 14.32 12.46 -3.17
N LYS A 137 15.60 12.17 -2.99
CA LYS A 137 16.12 11.31 -1.90
C LYS A 137 15.58 11.66 -0.51
N ASN A 138 15.37 12.94 -0.23
CA ASN A 138 14.88 13.44 1.06
C ASN A 138 13.38 13.77 1.06
N ASN A 139 12.63 13.38 0.02
CA ASN A 139 11.20 13.65 -0.09
C ASN A 139 10.42 12.34 -0.27
N LEU A 140 9.96 11.76 0.85
CA LEU A 140 9.22 10.50 0.86
C LEU A 140 8.03 10.50 -0.10
N LEU A 141 7.23 11.58 -0.15
CA LEU A 141 6.06 11.64 -1.01
C LEU A 141 6.43 11.55 -2.50
N SER A 142 7.50 12.23 -2.92
CA SER A 142 7.99 12.15 -4.29
C SER A 142 8.57 10.77 -4.59
N GLN A 143 9.34 10.18 -3.68
CA GLN A 143 9.81 8.80 -3.82
C GLN A 143 8.64 7.82 -3.97
N LEU A 144 7.62 7.92 -3.12
CA LEU A 144 6.45 7.06 -3.20
C LEU A 144 5.65 7.25 -4.50
N LYS A 145 5.69 8.43 -5.11
CA LYS A 145 4.92 8.72 -6.33
C LYS A 145 5.63 8.28 -7.61
N TYR A 146 6.95 8.34 -7.67
CA TYR A 146 7.69 8.14 -8.92
C TYR A 146 8.50 6.83 -8.97
N SER A 147 8.42 5.97 -7.96
CA SER A 147 9.12 4.68 -7.91
C SER A 147 8.26 3.55 -8.47
N TYR A 148 8.03 3.57 -9.78
CA TYR A 148 7.18 2.58 -10.45
C TYR A 148 7.80 1.19 -10.47
N MET A 149 9.02 1.07 -10.95
CA MET A 149 9.72 -0.21 -11.09
C MET A 149 10.34 -0.64 -9.76
N TYR A 150 10.96 0.30 -9.03
CA TYR A 150 11.63 0.03 -7.75
C TYR A 150 10.71 -0.64 -6.73
N GLN A 151 9.47 -0.17 -6.58
CA GLN A 151 8.51 -0.76 -5.67
C GLN A 151 7.97 -2.12 -6.11
N SER A 152 8.29 -2.59 -7.32
CA SER A 152 7.94 -3.92 -7.81
C SER A 152 9.08 -4.94 -7.71
N LEU A 153 10.23 -4.56 -7.19
CA LEU A 153 11.34 -5.46 -6.89
C LEU A 153 11.09 -6.12 -5.52
N TYR A 154 10.21 -7.09 -5.50
CA TYR A 154 9.66 -7.66 -4.26
C TYR A 154 10.67 -8.45 -3.45
N HIS A 155 11.48 -9.29 -4.10
CA HIS A 155 12.54 -10.03 -3.41
C HIS A 155 13.48 -9.07 -2.70
N LYS A 156 13.95 -8.03 -3.39
CA LYS A 156 14.86 -7.01 -2.84
C LYS A 156 14.37 -6.41 -1.52
N HIS A 157 13.06 -6.24 -1.38
CA HIS A 157 12.47 -5.62 -0.20
C HIS A 157 12.04 -6.64 0.85
N LEU A 158 11.37 -7.72 0.43
CA LEU A 158 10.77 -8.70 1.34
C LEU A 158 11.83 -9.56 2.03
N SER A 159 12.93 -9.87 1.35
CA SER A 159 14.05 -10.64 1.96
C SER A 159 14.59 -9.97 3.21
N LYS A 160 14.73 -8.66 3.22
CA LYS A 160 15.14 -7.89 4.41
C LYS A 160 14.16 -8.06 5.58
N TYR A 161 12.84 -7.99 5.30
CA TYR A 161 11.83 -8.19 6.33
C TYR A 161 11.86 -9.62 6.88
N PHE A 162 12.05 -10.63 6.03
CA PHE A 162 12.18 -12.03 6.49
C PHE A 162 13.42 -12.26 7.34
N GLU A 163 14.52 -11.58 7.03
CA GLU A 163 15.74 -11.62 7.84
C GLU A 163 15.53 -11.08 9.25
N PHE A 164 14.81 -9.95 9.39
CA PHE A 164 14.58 -9.31 10.68
C PHE A 164 13.49 -9.99 11.53
N PHE A 165 12.42 -10.48 10.89
CA PHE A 165 11.23 -10.92 11.63
C PHE A 165 10.92 -12.42 11.47
N GLY A 166 11.64 -13.14 10.60
CA GLY A 166 11.39 -14.56 10.31
C GLY A 166 10.18 -14.79 9.38
N ARG A 167 10.33 -15.70 8.42
CA ARG A 167 9.32 -16.01 7.38
C ARG A 167 7.94 -16.37 7.95
N ASN A 168 7.91 -17.10 9.08
CA ASN A 168 6.68 -17.63 9.69
C ASN A 168 5.75 -16.52 10.22
N ASN A 169 6.24 -15.30 10.36
CA ASN A 169 5.44 -14.16 10.79
C ASN A 169 4.77 -13.42 9.63
N PHE A 170 4.87 -13.95 8.41
CA PHE A 170 4.33 -13.30 7.21
C PHE A 170 3.26 -14.14 6.51
N PHE A 171 2.12 -13.51 6.23
CA PHE A 171 1.11 -14.01 5.30
C PHE A 171 1.26 -13.28 3.97
N VAL A 172 1.70 -14.01 2.94
CA VAL A 172 1.94 -13.45 1.60
C VAL A 172 0.81 -13.83 0.67
N ILE A 173 0.15 -12.83 0.11
CA ILE A 173 -1.02 -12.96 -0.77
C ILE A 173 -0.59 -12.65 -2.20
N ASN A 174 -0.88 -13.54 -3.15
CA ASN A 174 -0.75 -13.28 -4.58
C ASN A 174 -2.10 -12.77 -5.11
N TYR A 175 -2.17 -11.48 -5.45
CA TYR A 175 -3.36 -10.83 -5.99
C TYR A 175 -3.92 -11.55 -7.21
N ASP A 176 -3.04 -11.91 -8.15
CA ASP A 176 -3.46 -12.41 -9.46
C ASP A 176 -4.09 -13.81 -9.39
N SER A 177 -3.68 -14.67 -8.46
CA SER A 177 -4.23 -16.00 -8.28
C SER A 177 -5.29 -16.10 -7.16
N GLN A 178 -5.23 -15.24 -6.13
CA GLN A 178 -6.06 -15.43 -4.93
C GLN A 178 -7.18 -14.38 -4.78
N LEU A 179 -7.14 -13.26 -5.52
CA LEU A 179 -8.18 -12.24 -5.40
C LEU A 179 -9.11 -12.15 -6.61
N LEU A 180 -8.66 -12.62 -7.77
CA LEU A 180 -9.45 -12.52 -9.01
C LEU A 180 -10.52 -13.60 -9.10
N ASP A 181 -10.31 -14.76 -8.52
CA ASP A 181 -11.32 -15.81 -8.37
C ASP A 181 -12.02 -15.72 -7.01
N LYS A 182 -13.35 -15.82 -7.00
CA LYS A 182 -14.15 -15.64 -5.77
C LYS A 182 -13.98 -16.81 -4.79
N SER A 183 -13.73 -18.01 -5.24
CA SER A 183 -13.50 -19.20 -4.41
C SER A 183 -12.13 -19.13 -3.76
N GLU A 184 -11.10 -18.83 -4.55
CA GLU A 184 -9.73 -18.64 -4.06
C GLU A 184 -9.66 -17.50 -3.05
N PHE A 185 -10.41 -16.42 -3.30
CA PHE A 185 -10.46 -15.29 -2.37
C PHE A 185 -11.08 -15.66 -1.01
N LYS A 186 -12.15 -16.45 -1.01
CA LYS A 186 -12.75 -16.95 0.24
C LYS A 186 -11.79 -17.84 1.00
N LEU A 187 -11.11 -18.75 0.30
CA LEU A 187 -10.12 -19.64 0.87
C LEU A 187 -8.95 -18.85 1.47
N MET A 188 -8.45 -17.87 0.75
CA MET A 188 -7.38 -16.99 1.23
C MET A 188 -7.79 -16.22 2.51
N ILE A 189 -9.03 -15.72 2.59
CA ILE A 189 -9.51 -15.05 3.82
C ILE A 189 -9.61 -16.04 4.98
N HIS A 190 -10.07 -17.27 4.74
CA HIS A 190 -10.08 -18.32 5.75
C HIS A 190 -8.67 -18.64 6.26
N ASP A 191 -7.71 -18.80 5.34
CA ASP A 191 -6.32 -19.09 5.68
C ASP A 191 -5.64 -17.95 6.42
N LEU A 192 -5.99 -16.69 6.08
CA LEU A 192 -5.51 -15.51 6.81
C LEU A 192 -6.02 -15.49 8.25
N GLN A 193 -7.28 -15.87 8.48
CA GLN A 193 -7.84 -15.96 9.84
C GLN A 193 -7.14 -17.06 10.64
N ASN A 194 -6.84 -18.22 10.02
CA ASN A 194 -6.05 -19.29 10.65
C ASN A 194 -4.63 -18.83 10.98
N PHE A 195 -3.95 -18.16 10.04
CA PHE A 195 -2.60 -17.59 10.26
C PHE A 195 -2.58 -16.60 11.44
N LEU A 196 -3.63 -15.83 11.60
CA LEU A 196 -3.78 -14.88 12.71
C LEU A 196 -4.29 -15.56 13.99
N GLU A 197 -4.63 -16.85 13.92
CA GLU A 197 -5.17 -17.62 15.05
C GLU A 197 -6.38 -16.91 15.69
N ILE A 198 -7.27 -16.43 14.86
CA ILE A 198 -8.51 -15.76 15.26
C ILE A 198 -9.71 -16.62 14.87
N LYS A 199 -10.86 -16.29 15.47
CA LYS A 199 -12.12 -16.96 15.17
C LYS A 199 -12.46 -16.85 13.68
N ILE A 200 -12.88 -17.96 13.07
CA ILE A 200 -13.35 -17.92 11.68
C ILE A 200 -14.69 -17.22 11.61
N GLU A 201 -14.73 -16.07 10.97
CA GLU A 201 -15.92 -15.27 10.73
C GLU A 201 -16.22 -15.16 9.23
N SER A 202 -17.51 -15.18 8.88
CA SER A 202 -17.93 -14.91 7.50
C SER A 202 -17.88 -13.43 7.22
N LEU A 203 -16.88 -13.00 6.44
CA LEU A 203 -16.68 -11.60 6.07
C LEU A 203 -17.27 -11.35 4.67
N ASN A 204 -17.81 -10.16 4.45
CA ASN A 204 -18.24 -9.75 3.12
C ASN A 204 -17.02 -9.46 2.26
N ILE A 205 -16.80 -10.27 1.23
CA ILE A 205 -15.68 -10.18 0.28
C ILE A 205 -16.07 -9.51 -1.04
N GLU A 206 -17.19 -8.80 -1.12
CA GLU A 206 -17.55 -8.08 -2.34
C GLU A 206 -16.42 -7.09 -2.69
N ILE A 207 -15.78 -7.36 -3.81
CA ILE A 207 -14.71 -6.52 -4.33
C ILE A 207 -15.37 -5.35 -5.03
N GLU A 208 -15.31 -4.17 -4.41
CA GLU A 208 -15.55 -2.94 -5.18
C GLU A 208 -14.44 -2.83 -6.23
N GLU A 209 -14.78 -2.97 -7.49
CA GLU A 209 -13.85 -2.71 -8.59
C GLU A 209 -13.32 -1.27 -8.46
N ASN A 210 -12.05 -1.15 -8.12
CA ASN A 210 -11.37 0.15 -8.19
C ASN A 210 -11.06 0.44 -9.66
N PHE A 211 -12.02 1.02 -10.37
CA PHE A 211 -11.81 1.47 -11.75
C PHE A 211 -10.64 2.45 -11.81
N ALA A 212 -9.82 2.32 -12.86
CA ALA A 212 -8.88 3.36 -13.21
C ALA A 212 -9.69 4.65 -13.45
N SER A 213 -9.32 5.74 -12.80
CA SER A 213 -9.96 7.03 -12.96
C SER A 213 -8.94 8.09 -13.34
N VAL A 214 -9.37 9.11 -14.08
CA VAL A 214 -8.57 10.31 -14.37
C VAL A 214 -9.29 11.53 -13.83
N SER A 215 -8.54 12.57 -13.50
CA SER A 215 -9.14 13.83 -13.09
C SER A 215 -9.78 14.53 -14.30
N ARG A 216 -11.03 15.00 -14.16
CA ARG A 216 -11.73 15.79 -15.19
C ARG A 216 -11.05 17.13 -15.43
N PHE A 217 -10.63 17.79 -14.35
CA PHE A 217 -10.01 19.11 -14.36
C PHE A 217 -8.65 19.05 -13.67
N LYS A 218 -7.56 19.10 -14.47
CA LYS A 218 -6.17 19.13 -13.97
C LYS A 218 -5.94 20.30 -13.00
N ILE A 219 -6.50 21.47 -13.27
CA ILE A 219 -6.37 22.67 -12.42
C ILE A 219 -6.93 22.42 -11.02
N LEU A 220 -8.12 21.80 -10.91
CA LEU A 220 -8.72 21.48 -9.62
C LEU A 220 -7.86 20.44 -8.86
N GLN A 221 -7.30 19.48 -9.57
CA GLN A 221 -6.42 18.49 -8.98
C GLN A 221 -5.11 19.11 -8.47
N THR A 222 -4.52 20.03 -9.25
CA THR A 222 -3.32 20.77 -8.84
C THR A 222 -3.60 21.63 -7.61
N LEU A 223 -4.74 22.30 -7.55
CA LEU A 223 -5.17 23.07 -6.38
C LEU A 223 -5.33 22.18 -5.14
N VAL A 224 -5.95 21.01 -5.27
CA VAL A 224 -6.13 20.07 -4.16
C VAL A 224 -4.79 19.53 -3.67
N ASN A 225 -3.81 19.33 -4.55
CA ASN A 225 -2.50 18.76 -4.20
C ASN A 225 -1.44 19.81 -3.81
N SER A 226 -1.55 21.05 -4.28
CA SER A 226 -0.57 22.11 -4.00
C SER A 226 -0.64 22.62 -2.55
N ASN A 227 0.49 23.09 -2.01
CA ASN A 227 0.58 23.66 -0.66
C ASN A 227 0.38 25.20 -0.67
N GLY A 228 -0.65 25.69 -1.34
CA GLY A 228 -0.93 27.12 -1.50
C GLY A 228 -1.74 27.76 -0.36
N LEU A 229 -2.04 29.06 -0.52
CA LEU A 229 -2.84 29.86 0.42
C LEU A 229 -4.22 29.26 0.73
N HIS A 230 -4.83 28.55 -0.24
CA HIS A 230 -6.10 27.85 -0.06
C HIS A 230 -6.06 26.78 1.02
N LYS A 231 -4.92 26.06 1.23
CA LYS A 231 -4.78 25.14 2.35
C LYS A 231 -4.65 25.85 3.69
N ARG A 232 -4.05 27.05 3.71
CA ARG A 232 -4.03 27.91 4.91
C ARG A 232 -5.43 28.37 5.27
N LEU A 233 -6.21 28.83 4.29
CA LEU A 233 -7.61 29.19 4.47
C LEU A 233 -8.48 28.00 4.90
N ALA A 234 -8.29 26.82 4.29
CA ALA A 234 -8.98 25.60 4.71
C ALA A 234 -8.64 25.19 6.15
N LYS A 235 -7.41 25.45 6.63
CA LYS A 235 -7.05 25.23 8.04
C LYS A 235 -7.75 26.18 9.00
N LEU A 236 -8.04 27.41 8.58
CA LEU A 236 -8.80 28.39 9.37
C LEU A 236 -10.28 28.01 9.43
N LEU A 237 -10.87 27.62 8.30
CA LEU A 237 -12.30 27.28 8.19
C LEU A 237 -12.64 25.92 8.82
N PHE A 238 -11.76 24.94 8.69
CA PHE A 238 -11.96 23.58 9.21
C PHE A 238 -10.86 23.24 10.22
N LYS A 239 -11.12 23.47 11.50
CA LYS A 239 -10.17 23.17 12.60
C LYS A 239 -9.83 21.67 12.66
N SER A 240 -10.78 20.76 12.37
CA SER A 240 -10.57 19.32 12.35
C SER A 240 -9.79 18.86 11.10
N LYS A 241 -8.67 18.14 11.30
CA LYS A 241 -7.91 17.47 10.23
C LYS A 241 -8.78 16.47 9.47
N LEU A 242 -9.68 15.78 10.17
CA LEU A 242 -10.62 14.81 9.61
C LEU A 242 -11.58 15.47 8.62
N ASN A 243 -12.23 16.57 9.00
CA ASN A 243 -13.20 17.27 8.14
C ASN A 243 -12.53 17.80 6.86
N ARG A 244 -11.28 18.27 6.96
CA ARG A 244 -10.49 18.66 5.79
C ARG A 244 -10.23 17.49 4.86
N GLN A 245 -9.89 16.33 5.40
CA GLN A 245 -9.60 15.12 4.62
C GLN A 245 -10.85 14.58 3.94
N ILE A 246 -12.00 14.59 4.63
CA ILE A 246 -13.31 14.23 4.07
C ILE A 246 -13.66 15.16 2.89
N LEU A 247 -13.49 16.48 3.05
CA LEU A 247 -13.77 17.45 2.00
C LEU A 247 -12.86 17.23 0.78
N ILE A 248 -11.56 17.07 1.00
CA ILE A 248 -10.59 16.79 -0.07
C ILE A 248 -10.96 15.51 -0.82
N ASN A 249 -11.32 14.44 -0.11
CA ASN A 249 -11.73 13.19 -0.73
C ASN A 249 -13.05 13.32 -1.52
N LYS A 250 -14.01 14.10 -1.03
CA LYS A 250 -15.23 14.41 -1.79
C LYS A 250 -14.92 15.19 -3.08
N LEU A 251 -14.07 16.22 -3.01
CA LEU A 251 -13.64 16.99 -4.18
C LEU A 251 -12.90 16.14 -5.21
N ARG A 252 -12.03 15.24 -4.75
CA ARG A 252 -11.35 14.26 -5.63
C ARG A 252 -12.34 13.35 -6.32
N LYS A 253 -13.28 12.74 -5.58
CA LYS A 253 -14.33 11.87 -6.16
C LYS A 253 -15.19 12.60 -7.21
N LEU A 254 -15.57 13.85 -6.95
CA LEU A 254 -16.32 14.68 -7.91
C LEU A 254 -15.51 15.00 -9.17
N ASN A 255 -14.19 15.11 -9.04
CA ASN A 255 -13.28 15.38 -10.14
C ASN A 255 -12.82 14.12 -10.89
N GLU A 256 -13.20 12.94 -10.43
CA GLU A 256 -12.85 11.67 -11.08
C GLU A 256 -13.80 11.37 -12.26
N LYS A 257 -13.20 10.95 -13.37
CA LYS A 257 -13.89 10.35 -14.52
C LYS A 257 -13.39 8.93 -14.68
N LYS A 258 -14.30 7.96 -14.80
CA LYS A 258 -13.92 6.58 -15.15
C LYS A 258 -13.09 6.61 -16.43
N MET A 259 -11.94 5.99 -16.38
CA MET A 259 -11.10 5.76 -17.55
C MET A 259 -11.17 4.28 -17.87
N VAL A 260 -11.39 3.96 -19.14
CA VAL A 260 -11.14 2.60 -19.60
C VAL A 260 -9.63 2.40 -19.47
N LYS A 261 -9.22 1.49 -18.58
CA LYS A 261 -7.80 1.12 -18.44
C LYS A 261 -7.35 0.62 -19.82
N LYS A 262 -6.46 1.34 -20.47
CA LYS A 262 -5.77 0.81 -21.64
C LYS A 262 -4.87 -0.31 -21.14
N ASP A 263 -5.08 -1.51 -21.64
CA ASP A 263 -4.17 -2.61 -21.33
C ASP A 263 -2.79 -2.32 -21.93
N ILE A 264 -1.78 -2.79 -21.24
CA ILE A 264 -0.41 -2.73 -21.72
C ILE A 264 -0.32 -3.74 -22.88
N ASP A 265 0.30 -3.32 -23.98
CA ASP A 265 0.64 -4.24 -25.06
C ASP A 265 1.40 -5.47 -24.50
N ALA A 266 1.02 -6.67 -24.96
CA ALA A 266 1.53 -7.93 -24.40
C ALA A 266 3.04 -8.08 -24.61
N GLU A 267 3.57 -7.68 -25.77
CA GLU A 267 4.99 -7.74 -26.08
C GLU A 267 5.76 -6.73 -25.21
N PHE A 268 5.24 -5.52 -25.08
CA PHE A 268 5.84 -4.50 -24.21
C PHE A 268 5.83 -4.93 -22.73
N LYS A 269 4.74 -5.55 -22.26
CA LYS A 269 4.64 -6.11 -20.90
C LYS A 269 5.70 -7.19 -20.67
N LYS A 270 5.86 -8.12 -21.62
CA LYS A 270 6.87 -9.18 -21.57
C LYS A 270 8.28 -8.60 -21.53
N ASN A 271 8.59 -7.65 -22.43
CA ASN A 271 9.89 -7.00 -22.47
C ASN A 271 10.24 -6.28 -21.16
N LEU A 272 9.27 -5.61 -20.52
CA LEU A 272 9.47 -4.99 -19.21
C LEU A 272 9.71 -6.04 -18.12
N TYR A 273 8.95 -7.13 -18.11
CA TYR A 273 9.10 -8.21 -17.16
C TYR A 273 10.50 -8.83 -17.26
N ASP A 274 10.90 -9.23 -18.46
CA ASP A 274 12.19 -9.89 -18.72
C ASP A 274 13.36 -8.98 -18.34
N LYS A 275 13.27 -7.69 -18.69
CA LYS A 275 14.34 -6.73 -18.44
C LYS A 275 14.49 -6.35 -16.96
N TYR A 276 13.40 -6.16 -16.24
CA TYR A 276 13.46 -5.52 -14.91
C TYR A 276 13.10 -6.44 -13.76
N PHE A 277 12.28 -7.48 -13.97
CA PHE A 277 11.67 -8.23 -12.89
C PHE A 277 12.00 -9.71 -12.86
N HIS A 278 12.32 -10.32 -13.99
CA HIS A 278 12.55 -11.76 -14.09
C HIS A 278 13.51 -12.27 -13.00
N ALA A 279 14.69 -11.66 -12.87
CA ALA A 279 15.68 -12.10 -11.88
C ALA A 279 15.21 -11.91 -10.43
N ASP A 280 14.48 -10.82 -10.13
CA ASP A 280 13.90 -10.58 -8.80
C ASP A 280 12.79 -11.57 -8.48
N VAL A 281 11.93 -11.87 -9.46
CA VAL A 281 10.81 -12.82 -9.30
C VAL A 281 11.32 -14.24 -9.10
N LEU A 282 12.33 -14.71 -9.83
CA LEU A 282 12.92 -16.04 -9.60
C LEU A 282 13.46 -16.19 -8.17
N LYS A 283 14.13 -15.16 -7.65
CA LYS A 283 14.61 -15.13 -6.26
C LYS A 283 13.45 -15.08 -5.28
N LEU A 284 12.39 -14.33 -5.60
CA LEU A 284 11.20 -14.25 -4.78
C LEU A 284 10.47 -15.61 -4.70
N GLU A 285 10.31 -16.30 -5.82
CA GLU A 285 9.70 -17.64 -5.86
C GLU A 285 10.48 -18.64 -5.01
N SER A 286 11.82 -18.59 -5.09
CA SER A 286 12.69 -19.38 -4.23
C SER A 286 12.53 -19.02 -2.74
N LEU A 287 12.46 -17.71 -2.42
CA LEU A 287 12.26 -17.23 -1.05
C LEU A 287 10.89 -17.64 -0.47
N LEU A 288 9.86 -17.69 -1.31
CA LEU A 288 8.50 -18.05 -0.93
C LEU A 288 8.21 -19.54 -1.02
N GLU A 289 9.11 -20.33 -1.63
CA GLU A 289 8.91 -21.76 -1.96
C GLU A 289 7.61 -21.97 -2.77
N LYS A 290 7.27 -21.02 -3.63
CA LYS A 290 6.01 -21.01 -4.38
C LYS A 290 6.18 -20.35 -5.75
N LYS A 291 5.60 -20.95 -6.81
CA LYS A 291 5.49 -20.35 -8.13
C LYS A 291 4.40 -19.27 -8.16
N LEU A 292 4.68 -18.16 -8.83
CA LEU A 292 3.79 -17.00 -8.88
C LEU A 292 3.04 -16.86 -10.22
N HIS A 293 3.50 -17.55 -11.27
CA HIS A 293 2.85 -17.60 -12.60
C HIS A 293 2.59 -16.21 -13.22
N TRP A 294 3.52 -15.28 -13.08
CA TRP A 294 3.36 -13.91 -13.59
C TRP A 294 3.88 -13.70 -15.01
N ASN A 295 4.55 -14.69 -15.57
CA ASN A 295 5.12 -14.66 -16.93
C ASN A 295 4.45 -15.65 -17.90
N ASP A 296 3.39 -16.30 -17.45
CA ASP A 296 2.60 -17.27 -18.23
C ASP A 296 1.64 -16.55 -19.19
#